data_e2d08ad950be429c6164ca9d39b08dce
#
_entry.id   e2d08ad950be429c6164ca9d39b08dce
#
_cell.length_a   1.000
_cell.length_b   1.000
_cell.length_c   1.000
_cell.angle_alpha   90.00
_cell.angle_beta   90.00
_cell.angle_gamma   90.00
#
_symmetry.space_group_name_H-M   'P 1'
#
loop_
_entity.id
_entity.type
_entity.pdbx_description
1 polymer ?
#
loop_
_entity_poly.entity_id
_entity_poly.type
_entity_poly.pdbx_seq_one_letter_code
_entity_poly.pdbx_strand_id
1 'polypeptide(L)'
;MKKHRTLWVIIIVIVVLAAAAAGGWYWLSTKAAQAEQAHSTVYAQYASMTAAVDNVTLTVTEDGSPVGEYDLQKLGLRDDLMNKVTAQFSETDRMTAEQFAALGIREKLNWAKNTHPAPYPCTVSMEQFDAAAVLADLQSMKRTAAENAYTVLEDGVYTVHAEVPGNELNEPAVLDGLRASATSLGVTANGPQDAAFELTSVDCYKQPEITTATLRDTPDSLFRKALAELEIKVTFNADTAQYLPHGEETLTSHDLASIVDLDPDGTVTVDEKVLSEKVSKLAEGYSKQDAPFLFDSWVKGLTEIRFITCDYRIDVQSLTEQIRTQLLTMQPGSVSAEAVCYDKDGKPFSLGDSYIEVDFDNQQMTFIKDGRLVVNTNIVTGALNGHQTPTGLYETHGKEHDVWLKGDDYLVFVKYWVSVVGDIIGLHDASWRSNFGASFYVYGGSHGCVNTPEEAMALIWNLAEDGTPVLMHGANEWYEPANGNPRETKDPARGTTSKITVPNGTRVLEPGSSRIEIQPDDVVPFALPKEAGQDEDPPTNTTDTAKPVS
;
A
#
# COMPACT_ATOMS: atom_id res chain seq x y z
N MET A 1 121.89 -75.22 -10.82
CA MET A 1 121.46 -73.99 -10.07
C MET A 1 120.43 -73.15 -10.82
N LYS A 2 120.19 -73.22 -12.11
CA LYS A 2 119.22 -72.36 -12.85
C LYS A 2 117.70 -72.73 -12.60
N LYS A 3 117.30 -74.02 -12.40
CA LYS A 3 115.90 -74.43 -12.20
C LYS A 3 115.29 -73.97 -10.86
N HIS A 4 116.06 -73.79 -9.79
CA HIS A 4 115.50 -73.33 -8.51
C HIS A 4 115.21 -71.84 -8.49
N ARG A 5 116.00 -71.02 -9.27
CA ARG A 5 115.71 -69.58 -9.35
C ARG A 5 114.39 -69.26 -10.06
N THR A 6 114.05 -70.05 -11.12
CA THR A 6 112.81 -69.84 -11.86
C THR A 6 111.55 -70.25 -11.00
N LEU A 7 111.67 -71.28 -10.18
CA LEU A 7 110.61 -71.67 -9.28
C LEU A 7 110.31 -70.67 -8.19
N TRP A 8 111.36 -70.05 -7.62
CA TRP A 8 111.23 -68.97 -6.63
C TRP A 8 110.62 -67.68 -7.22
N VAL A 9 110.94 -67.34 -8.42
CA VAL A 9 110.40 -66.16 -9.12
C VAL A 9 108.93 -66.47 -9.41
N ILE A 10 108.50 -67.63 -9.82
CA ILE A 10 107.11 -68.00 -10.04
C ILE A 10 106.34 -67.99 -8.72
N ILE A 11 106.90 -68.51 -7.62
CA ILE A 11 106.24 -68.44 -6.28
C ILE A 11 106.09 -66.99 -5.79
N ILE A 12 107.15 -66.16 -5.96
CA ILE A 12 107.05 -64.76 -5.58
C ILE A 12 106.00 -64.03 -6.42
N VAL A 13 105.92 -64.28 -7.71
CA VAL A 13 104.87 -63.67 -8.58
C VAL A 13 103.51 -64.17 -8.17
N ILE A 14 103.31 -65.47 -7.86
CA ILE A 14 102.03 -65.96 -7.37
C ILE A 14 101.66 -65.36 -6.02
N VAL A 15 102.66 -65.23 -5.08
CA VAL A 15 102.41 -64.62 -3.78
C VAL A 15 102.04 -63.11 -3.93
N VAL A 16 102.76 -62.41 -4.82
CA VAL A 16 102.44 -60.95 -5.09
C VAL A 16 101.08 -60.83 -5.78
N LEU A 17 100.75 -61.69 -6.73
CA LEU A 17 99.48 -61.75 -7.37
C LEU A 17 98.37 -62.10 -6.37
N ALA A 18 98.61 -63.06 -5.48
CA ALA A 18 97.70 -63.47 -4.43
C ALA A 18 97.51 -62.33 -3.40
N ALA A 19 98.59 -61.63 -3.00
CA ALA A 19 98.51 -60.46 -2.12
C ALA A 19 97.84 -59.30 -2.78
N ALA A 20 98.09 -59.09 -4.07
CA ALA A 20 97.36 -58.04 -4.83
C ALA A 20 95.90 -58.41 -5.00
N ALA A 21 95.58 -59.65 -5.26
CA ALA A 21 94.21 -60.16 -5.31
C ALA A 21 93.50 -60.02 -3.94
N ALA A 22 94.18 -60.42 -2.84
CA ALA A 22 93.65 -60.27 -1.48
C ALA A 22 93.49 -58.81 -1.08
N GLY A 23 94.46 -57.98 -1.43
CA GLY A 23 94.33 -56.50 -1.20
C GLY A 23 93.23 -55.87 -2.03
N GLY A 24 93.09 -56.30 -3.30
CA GLY A 24 92.00 -55.89 -4.17
C GLY A 24 90.64 -56.33 -3.66
N TRP A 25 90.53 -57.61 -3.20
CA TRP A 25 89.32 -58.12 -2.59
C TRP A 25 88.94 -57.42 -1.30
N TYR A 26 89.93 -57.15 -0.41
CA TYR A 26 89.72 -56.38 0.83
C TYR A 26 89.22 -54.96 0.53
N TRP A 27 89.80 -54.26 -0.46
CA TRP A 27 89.40 -52.94 -0.89
C TRP A 27 87.93 -52.96 -1.45
N LEU A 28 87.63 -53.92 -2.32
CA LEU A 28 86.30 -54.09 -2.89
C LEU A 28 85.26 -54.41 -1.82
N SER A 29 85.58 -55.29 -0.85
CA SER A 29 84.60 -55.60 0.24
C SER A 29 84.41 -54.42 1.20
N THR A 30 85.46 -53.64 1.47
CA THR A 30 85.36 -52.42 2.28
C THR A 30 84.44 -51.38 1.58
N LYS A 31 84.64 -51.20 0.27
CA LYS A 31 83.78 -50.31 -0.54
C LYS A 31 82.34 -50.81 -0.63
N ALA A 32 82.10 -52.07 -0.72
CA ALA A 32 80.82 -52.65 -0.69
C ALA A 32 80.09 -52.46 0.67
N ALA A 33 80.83 -52.60 1.80
CA ALA A 33 80.29 -52.29 3.13
C ALA A 33 79.96 -50.79 3.30
N GLN A 34 80.78 -49.90 2.75
CA GLN A 34 80.49 -48.46 2.70
C GLN A 34 79.22 -48.19 1.87
N ALA A 35 79.05 -48.89 0.75
CA ALA A 35 77.81 -48.81 -0.06
C ALA A 35 76.61 -49.29 0.70
N GLU A 36 76.66 -50.38 1.49
CA GLU A 36 75.60 -50.88 2.33
C GLU A 36 75.17 -49.84 3.39
N GLN A 37 76.16 -49.21 4.04
CA GLN A 37 75.84 -48.16 5.02
C GLN A 37 75.17 -46.93 4.38
N ALA A 38 75.69 -46.47 3.23
CA ALA A 38 75.13 -45.38 2.48
C ALA A 38 73.70 -45.71 1.99
N HIS A 39 73.52 -46.93 1.48
CA HIS A 39 72.18 -47.42 1.05
C HIS A 39 71.19 -47.48 2.22
N SER A 40 71.57 -47.92 3.40
CA SER A 40 70.71 -47.96 4.56
C SER A 40 70.16 -46.55 4.92
N THR A 41 70.96 -45.51 4.69
CA THR A 41 70.51 -44.14 4.88
C THR A 41 69.46 -43.74 3.82
N VAL A 42 69.69 -44.06 2.54
CA VAL A 42 68.76 -43.77 1.44
C VAL A 42 67.46 -44.54 1.64
N TYR A 43 67.52 -45.84 1.99
CA TYR A 43 66.35 -46.65 2.28
C TYR A 43 65.59 -46.10 3.49
N ALA A 44 66.27 -45.67 4.55
CA ALA A 44 65.60 -45.11 5.72
C ALA A 44 64.80 -43.82 5.37
N GLN A 45 65.35 -43.01 4.44
CA GLN A 45 64.61 -41.85 3.90
C GLN A 45 63.36 -42.27 3.12
N TYR A 46 63.49 -43.24 2.21
CA TYR A 46 62.36 -43.82 1.47
C TYR A 46 61.29 -44.35 2.41
N ALA A 47 61.69 -45.21 3.37
CA ALA A 47 60.79 -45.84 4.33
C ALA A 47 60.08 -44.77 5.23
N SER A 48 60.83 -43.74 5.64
CA SER A 48 60.22 -42.62 6.43
C SER A 48 59.22 -41.83 5.63
N MET A 49 59.50 -41.49 4.36
CA MET A 49 58.58 -40.74 3.51
C MET A 49 57.35 -41.55 3.15
N THR A 50 57.49 -42.85 2.83
CA THR A 50 56.33 -43.74 2.52
C THR A 50 55.46 -43.94 3.75
N ALA A 51 56.05 -44.10 4.94
CA ALA A 51 55.27 -44.18 6.18
C ALA A 51 54.57 -42.86 6.52
N ALA A 52 55.21 -41.72 6.17
CA ALA A 52 54.57 -40.42 6.36
C ALA A 52 53.34 -40.21 5.48
N VAL A 53 53.28 -40.84 4.27
CA VAL A 53 52.09 -40.74 3.40
C VAL A 53 50.82 -41.23 4.11
N ASP A 54 50.93 -42.31 4.86
CA ASP A 54 49.77 -42.92 5.58
C ASP A 54 49.34 -42.09 6.83
N ASN A 55 50.08 -41.09 7.19
CA ASN A 55 49.79 -40.22 8.33
C ASN A 55 49.47 -38.77 7.93
N VAL A 56 49.33 -38.49 6.63
CA VAL A 56 48.90 -37.16 6.15
C VAL A 56 47.40 -37.04 6.31
N THR A 57 46.94 -35.97 6.96
CA THR A 57 45.51 -35.73 7.24
C THR A 57 45.08 -34.35 6.81
N LEU A 58 43.78 -34.25 6.41
CA LEU A 58 43.06 -33.01 6.26
C LEU A 58 42.06 -32.91 7.43
N THR A 59 42.27 -31.94 8.29
CA THR A 59 41.36 -31.64 9.40
C THR A 59 40.34 -30.57 8.97
N VAL A 60 39.05 -30.87 9.09
CA VAL A 60 37.98 -29.87 8.90
C VAL A 60 37.54 -29.39 10.26
N THR A 61 37.50 -28.07 10.43
CA THR A 61 37.06 -27.42 11.66
C THR A 61 35.85 -26.52 11.40
N GLU A 62 35.01 -26.33 12.41
CA GLU A 62 33.86 -25.41 12.42
C GLU A 62 33.91 -24.63 13.72
N ASP A 63 34.00 -23.30 13.65
CA ASP A 63 34.23 -22.43 14.80
C ASP A 63 35.42 -22.86 15.67
N GLY A 64 36.50 -23.26 14.99
CA GLY A 64 37.75 -23.70 15.63
C GLY A 64 37.67 -25.09 16.26
N SER A 65 36.57 -25.79 16.19
CA SER A 65 36.38 -27.16 16.71
C SER A 65 36.49 -28.18 15.58
N PRO A 66 37.27 -29.28 15.73
CA PRO A 66 37.40 -30.29 14.71
C PRO A 66 36.06 -31.03 14.52
N VAL A 67 35.56 -31.05 13.29
CA VAL A 67 34.33 -31.76 12.88
C VAL A 67 34.61 -32.98 12.01
N GLY A 68 35.82 -33.11 11.47
CA GLY A 68 36.24 -34.27 10.72
C GLY A 68 37.73 -34.30 10.49
N GLU A 69 38.31 -35.55 10.43
CA GLU A 69 39.70 -35.78 10.07
C GLU A 69 39.71 -36.86 8.98
N TYR A 70 40.40 -36.56 7.89
CA TYR A 70 40.36 -37.34 6.66
C TYR A 70 41.76 -37.66 6.19
N ASP A 71 42.10 -38.99 6.12
CA ASP A 71 43.35 -39.47 5.55
C ASP A 71 43.33 -39.40 4.01
N LEU A 72 44.52 -39.55 3.41
CA LEU A 72 44.68 -39.52 1.96
C LEU A 72 43.93 -40.64 1.25
N GLN A 73 43.68 -41.80 1.90
CA GLN A 73 42.92 -42.91 1.34
C GLN A 73 41.47 -42.45 1.09
N LYS A 74 40.86 -41.84 2.09
CA LYS A 74 39.50 -41.33 2.02
C LYS A 74 39.35 -40.16 1.03
N LEU A 75 40.42 -39.40 0.84
CA LEU A 75 40.46 -38.29 -0.11
C LEU A 75 40.78 -38.75 -1.55
N GLY A 76 41.08 -40.03 -1.80
CA GLY A 76 41.49 -40.56 -3.10
C GLY A 76 42.92 -40.13 -3.54
N LEU A 77 43.69 -39.55 -2.64
CA LEU A 77 45.00 -38.91 -2.96
C LEU A 77 46.21 -39.75 -2.56
N ARG A 78 46.00 -40.87 -1.85
CA ARG A 78 47.07 -41.69 -1.30
C ARG A 78 48.00 -42.26 -2.38
N ASP A 79 47.43 -42.84 -3.44
CA ASP A 79 48.22 -43.50 -4.50
C ASP A 79 49.02 -42.48 -5.33
N ASP A 80 48.44 -41.30 -5.57
CA ASP A 80 49.20 -40.21 -6.25
C ASP A 80 50.44 -39.79 -5.46
N LEU A 81 50.28 -39.52 -4.16
CA LEU A 81 51.40 -39.12 -3.33
C LEU A 81 52.42 -40.25 -3.15
N MET A 82 51.96 -41.49 -2.96
CA MET A 82 52.78 -42.66 -2.85
C MET A 82 53.59 -42.85 -4.12
N ASN A 83 53.02 -42.70 -5.30
CA ASN A 83 53.71 -42.78 -6.58
C ASN A 83 54.76 -41.70 -6.73
N LYS A 84 54.44 -40.47 -6.33
CA LYS A 84 55.41 -39.35 -6.38
C LYS A 84 56.62 -39.54 -5.45
N VAL A 85 56.37 -40.06 -4.25
CA VAL A 85 57.43 -40.41 -3.32
C VAL A 85 58.28 -41.54 -3.91
N THR A 86 57.63 -42.62 -4.38
CA THR A 86 58.29 -43.78 -4.93
C THR A 86 59.14 -43.46 -6.17
N ALA A 87 58.68 -42.51 -7.02
CA ALA A 87 59.42 -42.09 -8.23
C ALA A 87 60.73 -41.36 -7.96
N GLN A 88 60.95 -40.85 -6.75
CA GLN A 88 62.22 -40.22 -6.36
C GLN A 88 63.33 -41.24 -6.09
N PHE A 89 62.98 -42.51 -5.87
CA PHE A 89 63.92 -43.57 -5.49
C PHE A 89 63.97 -44.64 -6.59
N SER A 90 65.17 -45.04 -6.98
CA SER A 90 65.38 -46.16 -7.89
C SER A 90 64.88 -47.48 -7.26
N GLU A 91 64.66 -48.51 -8.07
CA GLU A 91 64.31 -49.85 -7.55
C GLU A 91 65.30 -50.34 -6.50
N THR A 92 66.58 -50.07 -6.71
CA THR A 92 67.68 -50.45 -5.77
C THR A 92 67.61 -49.65 -4.48
N ASP A 93 67.27 -48.37 -4.50
CA ASP A 93 67.11 -47.50 -3.31
C ASP A 93 65.97 -47.97 -2.41
N ARG A 94 64.95 -48.62 -3.00
CA ARG A 94 63.75 -49.13 -2.32
C ARG A 94 63.92 -50.51 -1.72
N MET A 95 65.08 -51.21 -1.98
CA MET A 95 65.36 -52.52 -1.38
C MET A 95 65.58 -52.38 0.12
N THR A 96 65.12 -53.37 0.89
CA THR A 96 65.47 -53.44 2.32
C THR A 96 66.99 -53.60 2.49
N ALA A 97 67.54 -53.28 3.68
CA ALA A 97 68.92 -53.50 3.98
C ALA A 97 69.35 -54.93 3.75
N GLU A 98 68.52 -55.92 4.04
CA GLU A 98 68.77 -57.36 3.79
C GLU A 98 68.84 -57.68 2.31
N GLN A 99 67.85 -57.17 1.51
CA GLN A 99 67.83 -57.36 0.06
C GLN A 99 69.08 -56.75 -0.61
N PHE A 100 69.44 -55.51 -0.22
CA PHE A 100 70.65 -54.86 -0.75
C PHE A 100 71.96 -55.60 -0.32
N ALA A 101 72.03 -56.07 0.93
CA ALA A 101 73.15 -56.86 1.43
C ALA A 101 73.33 -58.18 0.67
N ALA A 102 72.23 -58.78 0.15
CA ALA A 102 72.26 -60.01 -0.69
C ALA A 102 72.81 -59.76 -2.12
N LEU A 103 72.92 -58.52 -2.60
CA LEU A 103 73.48 -58.19 -3.92
C LEU A 103 74.95 -58.52 -4.01
N GLY A 104 75.43 -58.80 -5.22
CA GLY A 104 76.86 -59.01 -5.50
C GLY A 104 77.63 -57.71 -5.29
N ILE A 105 78.94 -57.83 -4.98
CA ILE A 105 79.84 -56.67 -4.77
C ILE A 105 79.81 -55.69 -5.96
N ARG A 106 79.74 -56.23 -7.19
CA ARG A 106 79.66 -55.38 -8.40
C ARG A 106 78.40 -54.54 -8.44
N GLU A 107 77.28 -55.07 -8.07
CA GLU A 107 75.97 -54.38 -8.04
C GLU A 107 75.98 -53.27 -6.97
N LYS A 108 76.47 -53.56 -5.77
CA LYS A 108 76.67 -52.60 -4.69
C LYS A 108 77.56 -51.44 -5.10
N LEU A 109 78.69 -51.75 -5.75
CA LEU A 109 79.64 -50.71 -6.23
C LEU A 109 79.05 -49.89 -7.40
N ASN A 110 78.28 -50.49 -8.27
CA ASN A 110 77.58 -49.76 -9.33
C ASN A 110 76.53 -48.80 -8.74
N TRP A 111 75.81 -49.24 -7.74
CA TRP A 111 74.84 -48.38 -7.03
C TRP A 111 75.59 -47.18 -6.40
N ALA A 112 76.71 -47.42 -5.68
CA ALA A 112 77.50 -46.39 -5.01
C ALA A 112 78.19 -45.37 -5.96
N LYS A 113 78.23 -45.67 -7.26
CA LYS A 113 78.72 -44.71 -8.28
C LYS A 113 77.71 -43.71 -8.73
N ASN A 114 76.44 -44.02 -8.52
CA ASN A 114 75.32 -43.16 -8.91
C ASN A 114 75.13 -42.05 -7.88
N THR A 115 74.55 -40.93 -8.32
CA THR A 115 74.16 -39.85 -7.42
C THR A 115 72.82 -40.18 -6.80
N HIS A 116 72.73 -40.16 -5.47
CA HIS A 116 71.51 -40.33 -4.73
C HIS A 116 71.13 -38.97 -4.11
N PRO A 117 70.34 -38.11 -4.85
CA PRO A 117 70.01 -36.80 -4.35
C PRO A 117 69.11 -36.95 -3.09
N ALA A 118 69.23 -35.99 -2.21
CA ALA A 118 68.30 -35.91 -1.05
C ALA A 118 66.84 -35.84 -1.55
N PRO A 119 65.93 -36.55 -0.92
CA PRO A 119 64.55 -36.49 -1.32
C PRO A 119 63.98 -35.09 -1.11
N TYR A 120 63.10 -34.66 -2.02
CA TYR A 120 62.43 -33.38 -1.98
C TYR A 120 60.98 -33.53 -1.54
N PRO A 121 60.34 -32.46 -1.00
CA PRO A 121 58.94 -32.48 -0.61
C PRO A 121 58.02 -32.80 -1.78
N CYS A 122 57.04 -33.64 -1.53
CA CYS A 122 55.95 -33.97 -2.48
C CYS A 122 54.63 -33.46 -1.97
N THR A 123 53.84 -32.85 -2.83
CA THR A 123 52.47 -32.50 -2.58
C THR A 123 51.54 -33.34 -3.50
N VAL A 124 50.27 -33.47 -3.11
CA VAL A 124 49.27 -34.17 -3.88
C VAL A 124 48.93 -33.47 -5.19
N SER A 125 48.43 -34.25 -6.18
CA SER A 125 47.77 -33.71 -7.37
C SER A 125 46.28 -33.78 -7.16
N MET A 126 45.57 -32.71 -7.53
CA MET A 126 44.14 -32.62 -7.29
C MET A 126 43.26 -33.34 -8.33
N GLU A 127 43.87 -34.02 -9.31
CA GLU A 127 43.13 -34.70 -10.39
C GLU A 127 42.23 -35.83 -9.89
N GLN A 128 42.64 -36.53 -8.84
CA GLN A 128 41.91 -37.64 -8.24
C GLN A 128 41.24 -37.31 -6.90
N PHE A 129 41.24 -36.03 -6.54
CA PHE A 129 40.65 -35.59 -5.28
C PHE A 129 39.17 -35.89 -5.21
N ASP A 130 38.74 -36.74 -4.28
CA ASP A 130 37.34 -37.06 -4.00
C ASP A 130 36.89 -36.33 -2.74
N ALA A 131 36.23 -35.21 -2.96
CA ALA A 131 35.59 -34.45 -1.87
C ALA A 131 34.19 -34.97 -1.51
N ALA A 132 33.61 -35.86 -2.30
CA ALA A 132 32.20 -36.27 -2.10
C ALA A 132 32.00 -36.98 -0.76
N ALA A 133 32.97 -37.86 -0.38
CA ALA A 133 32.91 -38.56 0.90
C ALA A 133 33.01 -37.58 2.09
N VAL A 134 33.88 -36.58 1.98
CA VAL A 134 34.00 -35.52 3.00
C VAL A 134 32.72 -34.72 3.09
N LEU A 135 32.19 -34.27 1.95
CA LEU A 135 30.94 -33.48 1.90
C LEU A 135 29.76 -34.30 2.49
N ALA A 136 29.65 -35.56 2.16
CA ALA A 136 28.58 -36.43 2.70
C ALA A 136 28.65 -36.55 4.23
N ASP A 137 29.86 -36.70 4.79
CA ASP A 137 30.05 -36.73 6.24
C ASP A 137 29.63 -35.40 6.89
N LEU A 138 30.06 -34.25 6.32
CA LEU A 138 29.71 -32.90 6.82
C LEU A 138 28.21 -32.62 6.72
N GLN A 139 27.54 -33.11 5.66
CA GLN A 139 26.08 -33.01 5.47
C GLN A 139 25.30 -33.90 6.43
N SER A 140 25.89 -35.02 6.86
CA SER A 140 25.24 -35.94 7.81
C SER A 140 25.07 -35.34 9.22
N MET A 141 25.75 -34.27 9.51
CA MET A 141 25.64 -33.56 10.79
C MET A 141 24.31 -32.79 10.86
N LYS A 142 23.81 -32.60 12.08
CA LYS A 142 22.61 -31.80 12.27
C LYS A 142 22.85 -30.34 11.85
N ARG A 143 22.15 -29.92 10.83
CA ARG A 143 22.21 -28.58 10.25
C ARG A 143 20.86 -27.86 10.42
N THR A 144 20.88 -26.54 10.45
CA THR A 144 19.70 -25.71 10.52
C THR A 144 19.65 -24.85 9.26
N ALA A 145 18.50 -24.82 8.58
CA ALA A 145 18.31 -23.94 7.44
C ALA A 145 18.35 -22.45 7.86
N ALA A 146 18.80 -21.61 6.97
CA ALA A 146 18.67 -20.18 7.14
C ALA A 146 17.19 -19.77 6.98
N GLU A 147 16.72 -18.83 7.79
CA GLU A 147 15.37 -18.28 7.68
C GLU A 147 15.45 -16.85 7.12
N ASN A 148 14.58 -16.57 6.16
CA ASN A 148 14.48 -15.25 5.55
C ASN A 148 13.89 -14.23 6.55
N ALA A 149 14.32 -12.98 6.43
CA ALA A 149 13.61 -11.88 7.06
C ALA A 149 12.21 -11.74 6.46
N TYR A 150 11.21 -11.39 7.28
CA TYR A 150 9.84 -11.18 6.85
C TYR A 150 9.16 -10.10 7.67
N THR A 151 8.05 -9.59 7.15
CA THR A 151 7.23 -8.58 7.82
C THR A 151 5.89 -9.15 8.23
N VAL A 152 5.35 -8.63 9.33
CA VAL A 152 4.01 -8.96 9.82
C VAL A 152 3.28 -7.66 10.12
N LEU A 153 2.00 -7.62 9.79
CA LEU A 153 1.08 -6.58 10.24
C LEU A 153 0.04 -7.26 11.14
N GLU A 154 0.20 -7.10 12.45
CA GLU A 154 -0.72 -7.66 13.44
C GLU A 154 -1.31 -6.53 14.27
N ASP A 155 -2.63 -6.51 14.40
CA ASP A 155 -3.38 -5.47 15.14
C ASP A 155 -3.01 -4.02 14.71
N GLY A 156 -2.70 -3.84 13.43
CA GLY A 156 -2.28 -2.55 12.88
C GLY A 156 -0.82 -2.19 13.16
N VAL A 157 -0.04 -3.06 13.80
CA VAL A 157 1.37 -2.84 14.09
C VAL A 157 2.25 -3.55 13.05
N TYR A 158 3.03 -2.78 12.33
CA TYR A 158 4.04 -3.29 11.41
C TYR A 158 5.29 -3.73 12.17
N THR A 159 5.63 -5.01 12.05
CA THR A 159 6.81 -5.60 12.70
C THR A 159 7.71 -6.26 11.67
N VAL A 160 9.01 -6.05 11.80
CA VAL A 160 10.04 -6.71 10.99
C VAL A 160 10.69 -7.82 11.82
N HIS A 161 10.62 -9.04 11.33
CA HIS A 161 11.38 -10.17 11.85
C HIS A 161 12.67 -10.29 11.05
N ALA A 162 13.79 -10.21 11.76
CA ALA A 162 15.11 -10.32 11.13
C ALA A 162 15.37 -11.74 10.64
N GLU A 163 16.22 -11.86 9.64
CA GLU A 163 16.74 -13.13 9.16
C GLU A 163 17.47 -13.89 10.27
N VAL A 164 17.39 -15.22 10.23
CA VAL A 164 18.16 -16.09 11.12
C VAL A 164 19.20 -16.85 10.29
N PRO A 165 20.49 -16.65 10.56
CA PRO A 165 21.55 -17.41 9.90
C PRO A 165 21.40 -18.89 10.19
N GLY A 166 21.48 -19.71 9.14
CA GLY A 166 21.57 -21.16 9.24
C GLY A 166 23.00 -21.65 9.14
N ASN A 167 23.17 -22.99 9.24
CA ASN A 167 24.44 -23.64 9.00
C ASN A 167 24.31 -24.81 7.99
N GLU A 168 23.29 -24.81 7.15
CA GLU A 168 23.26 -25.69 5.96
C GLU A 168 24.42 -25.32 5.03
N LEU A 169 25.09 -26.36 4.50
CA LEU A 169 26.27 -26.16 3.69
C LEU A 169 25.94 -25.63 2.30
N ASN A 170 26.69 -24.63 1.87
CA ASN A 170 26.84 -24.21 0.49
C ASN A 170 27.83 -25.14 -0.20
N GLU A 171 27.35 -26.22 -0.82
CA GLU A 171 28.19 -27.28 -1.40
C GLU A 171 29.30 -26.77 -2.31
N PRO A 172 29.07 -25.87 -3.27
CA PRO A 172 30.14 -25.34 -4.11
C PRO A 172 31.26 -24.67 -3.30
N ALA A 173 30.93 -23.83 -2.33
CA ALA A 173 31.90 -23.12 -1.51
C ALA A 173 32.70 -24.09 -0.61
N VAL A 174 32.05 -25.10 -0.04
CA VAL A 174 32.71 -26.16 0.74
C VAL A 174 33.66 -26.96 -0.13
N LEU A 175 33.24 -27.37 -1.34
CA LEU A 175 34.09 -28.13 -2.27
C LEU A 175 35.30 -27.31 -2.71
N ASP A 176 35.15 -26.04 -2.99
CA ASP A 176 36.24 -25.15 -3.37
C ASP A 176 37.20 -24.94 -2.19
N GLY A 177 36.69 -24.74 -0.99
CA GLY A 177 37.50 -24.61 0.22
C GLY A 177 38.30 -25.88 0.55
N LEU A 178 37.66 -27.05 0.46
CA LEU A 178 38.31 -28.36 0.62
C LEU A 178 39.45 -28.55 -0.41
N ARG A 179 39.20 -28.24 -1.68
CA ARG A 179 40.19 -28.33 -2.74
C ARG A 179 41.37 -27.40 -2.49
N ALA A 180 41.11 -26.16 -2.16
CA ALA A 180 42.12 -25.16 -1.88
C ALA A 180 43.03 -25.62 -0.73
N SER A 181 42.45 -26.08 0.37
CA SER A 181 43.21 -26.53 1.54
C SER A 181 43.98 -27.82 1.27
N ALA A 182 43.38 -28.76 0.54
CA ALA A 182 44.01 -30.06 0.20
C ALA A 182 45.28 -29.90 -0.69
N THR A 183 45.45 -28.80 -1.42
CA THR A 183 46.66 -28.55 -2.27
C THR A 183 47.96 -28.57 -1.49
N SER A 184 47.89 -28.31 -0.19
CA SER A 184 49.08 -28.27 0.69
C SER A 184 49.41 -29.61 1.32
N LEU A 185 48.54 -30.61 1.16
CA LEU A 185 48.79 -31.98 1.68
C LEU A 185 50.00 -32.60 1.00
N GLY A 186 50.85 -33.24 1.78
CA GLY A 186 52.08 -33.81 1.23
C GLY A 186 52.95 -34.47 2.27
N VAL A 187 54.18 -34.77 1.84
CA VAL A 187 55.21 -35.29 2.72
C VAL A 187 56.53 -34.56 2.49
N THR A 188 57.28 -34.41 3.54
CA THR A 188 58.64 -33.87 3.53
C THR A 188 59.60 -34.92 4.09
N ALA A 189 60.90 -34.66 4.01
CA ALA A 189 61.93 -35.46 4.65
C ALA A 189 61.72 -35.53 6.20
N ASN A 190 60.98 -34.60 6.78
CA ASN A 190 60.75 -34.48 8.21
C ASN A 190 59.40 -35.13 8.67
N GLY A 191 58.59 -35.62 7.75
CA GLY A 191 57.31 -36.25 8.08
C GLY A 191 56.12 -35.75 7.23
N PRO A 192 54.90 -36.08 7.65
CA PRO A 192 53.68 -35.65 6.96
C PRO A 192 53.52 -34.12 6.97
N GLN A 193 52.91 -33.60 5.94
CA GLN A 193 52.45 -32.23 5.82
C GLN A 193 50.92 -32.23 5.73
N ASP A 194 50.33 -31.92 6.86
CA ASP A 194 48.87 -31.88 7.03
C ASP A 194 48.30 -30.54 6.55
N ALA A 195 46.98 -30.53 6.36
CA ALA A 195 46.22 -29.30 6.05
C ALA A 195 45.01 -29.18 6.97
N ALA A 196 44.51 -27.95 7.13
CA ALA A 196 43.26 -27.67 7.83
C ALA A 196 42.36 -26.83 6.95
N PHE A 197 41.06 -27.06 7.05
CA PHE A 197 40.01 -26.28 6.42
C PHE A 197 38.99 -25.83 7.48
N GLU A 198 38.87 -24.54 7.68
CA GLU A 198 37.87 -23.96 8.58
C GLU A 198 36.64 -23.55 7.79
N LEU A 199 35.45 -24.18 8.09
CA LEU A 199 34.21 -23.94 7.38
C LEU A 199 33.74 -22.47 7.47
N THR A 200 34.01 -21.82 8.59
CA THR A 200 33.59 -20.42 8.80
C THR A 200 34.52 -19.41 8.13
N SER A 201 35.67 -19.86 7.58
CA SER A 201 36.63 -18.96 6.90
C SER A 201 36.20 -18.49 5.51
N VAL A 202 35.18 -19.11 4.94
CA VAL A 202 34.58 -18.80 3.65
C VAL A 202 33.05 -18.91 3.75
N ASP A 203 32.32 -18.48 2.72
CA ASP A 203 30.85 -18.55 2.68
C ASP A 203 30.35 -19.99 2.50
N CYS A 204 30.77 -20.87 3.41
CA CYS A 204 30.39 -22.31 3.38
C CYS A 204 28.97 -22.60 3.80
N TYR A 205 28.21 -21.62 4.27
CA TYR A 205 26.81 -21.77 4.64
C TYR A 205 25.90 -21.09 3.64
N LYS A 206 24.73 -21.68 3.43
CA LYS A 206 23.65 -21.04 2.69
C LYS A 206 23.20 -19.78 3.45
N GLN A 207 23.18 -18.68 2.77
CA GLN A 207 22.71 -17.41 3.33
C GLN A 207 21.19 -17.26 3.15
N PRO A 208 20.50 -16.53 4.02
CA PRO A 208 19.11 -16.13 3.78
C PRO A 208 19.00 -15.39 2.44
N GLU A 209 17.97 -15.72 1.66
CA GLU A 209 17.71 -15.06 0.37
C GLU A 209 17.21 -13.62 0.58
N ILE A 210 16.44 -13.40 1.66
CA ILE A 210 15.91 -12.10 2.05
C ILE A 210 16.50 -11.73 3.41
N THR A 211 17.25 -10.64 3.45
CA THR A 211 17.79 -10.05 4.68
C THR A 211 16.96 -8.84 5.09
N THR A 212 17.09 -8.40 6.32
CA THR A 212 16.46 -7.14 6.80
C THR A 212 16.84 -5.95 5.92
N ALA A 213 18.04 -5.96 5.34
CA ALA A 213 18.50 -4.92 4.44
C ALA A 213 17.78 -4.94 3.09
N THR A 214 17.56 -6.14 2.52
CA THR A 214 16.87 -6.31 1.22
C THR A 214 15.35 -6.29 1.38
N LEU A 215 14.83 -6.72 2.53
CA LEU A 215 13.38 -6.76 2.83
C LEU A 215 12.74 -5.38 2.67
N ARG A 216 13.46 -4.33 3.03
CA ARG A 216 12.98 -2.95 3.04
C ARG A 216 12.45 -2.48 1.69
N ASP A 217 12.99 -3.01 0.61
CA ASP A 217 12.68 -2.63 -0.77
C ASP A 217 11.76 -3.66 -1.49
N THR A 218 11.30 -4.67 -0.76
CA THR A 218 10.33 -5.63 -1.34
C THR A 218 8.95 -5.01 -1.43
N PRO A 219 8.15 -5.32 -2.49
CA PRO A 219 6.78 -4.81 -2.62
C PRO A 219 5.91 -5.10 -1.41
N ASP A 220 6.00 -6.33 -0.84
CA ASP A 220 5.24 -6.70 0.37
C ASP A 220 5.60 -5.85 1.59
N SER A 221 6.89 -5.58 1.81
CA SER A 221 7.33 -4.73 2.93
C SER A 221 6.85 -3.29 2.79
N LEU A 222 6.95 -2.73 1.59
CA LEU A 222 6.48 -1.38 1.28
C LEU A 222 4.96 -1.27 1.44
N PHE A 223 4.22 -2.28 0.95
CA PHE A 223 2.77 -2.36 1.10
C PHE A 223 2.35 -2.41 2.58
N ARG A 224 2.91 -3.34 3.36
CA ARG A 224 2.57 -3.48 4.80
C ARG A 224 2.92 -2.23 5.59
N LYS A 225 4.03 -1.59 5.27
CA LYS A 225 4.40 -0.31 5.88
C LYS A 225 3.41 0.79 5.52
N ALA A 226 3.06 0.93 4.23
CA ALA A 226 2.08 1.91 3.80
C ALA A 226 0.71 1.66 4.44
N LEU A 227 0.30 0.39 4.54
CA LEU A 227 -0.95 0.02 5.21
C LEU A 227 -0.94 0.34 6.71
N ALA A 228 0.19 0.13 7.40
CA ALA A 228 0.32 0.48 8.82
C ALA A 228 0.18 1.99 9.09
N GLU A 229 0.57 2.82 8.12
CA GLU A 229 0.51 4.28 8.20
C GLU A 229 -0.79 4.83 7.58
N LEU A 230 -1.64 3.96 6.99
CA LEU A 230 -2.85 4.38 6.29
C LEU A 230 -3.95 4.77 7.28
N GLU A 231 -4.42 5.99 7.15
CA GLU A 231 -5.58 6.52 7.86
C GLU A 231 -6.54 7.18 6.86
N ILE A 232 -7.80 6.78 6.91
CA ILE A 232 -8.87 7.40 6.11
C ILE A 232 -9.88 7.99 7.07
N LYS A 233 -10.00 9.32 7.07
CA LYS A 233 -10.99 10.04 7.86
C LYS A 233 -12.28 10.13 7.08
N VAL A 234 -13.38 9.72 7.70
CA VAL A 234 -14.72 9.79 7.13
C VAL A 234 -15.53 10.77 7.96
N THR A 235 -15.95 11.87 7.36
CA THR A 235 -16.81 12.87 8.00
C THR A 235 -18.24 12.67 7.51
N PHE A 236 -19.18 12.61 8.45
CA PHE A 236 -20.58 12.36 8.16
C PHE A 236 -21.45 13.57 8.51
N ASN A 237 -22.31 13.96 7.58
CA ASN A 237 -23.34 14.99 7.77
C ASN A 237 -22.78 16.32 8.28
N ALA A 238 -21.61 16.73 7.79
CA ALA A 238 -20.89 17.93 8.27
C ALA A 238 -21.74 19.19 8.10
N ASP A 239 -22.40 19.33 6.95
CA ASP A 239 -23.22 20.49 6.61
C ASP A 239 -24.59 20.47 7.31
N THR A 240 -25.00 19.30 7.83
CA THR A 240 -26.29 19.10 8.50
C THR A 240 -26.15 18.78 9.99
N ALA A 241 -24.99 19.04 10.57
CA ALA A 241 -24.56 18.61 11.90
C ALA A 241 -25.56 18.83 13.03
N GLN A 242 -26.36 19.89 12.97
CA GLN A 242 -27.36 20.18 14.01
C GLN A 242 -28.70 19.42 13.86
N TYR A 243 -28.95 18.77 12.70
CA TYR A 243 -30.23 18.16 12.38
C TYR A 243 -30.15 16.64 12.23
N LEU A 244 -29.03 16.14 11.72
CA LEU A 244 -28.79 14.70 11.52
C LEU A 244 -27.66 14.21 12.43
N PRO A 245 -27.59 12.89 12.71
CA PRO A 245 -26.43 12.33 13.35
C PRO A 245 -25.16 12.67 12.56
N HIS A 246 -24.20 13.29 13.21
CA HIS A 246 -22.93 13.71 12.61
C HIS A 246 -21.75 13.18 13.40
N GLY A 247 -20.60 13.09 12.77
CA GLY A 247 -19.37 12.67 13.41
C GLY A 247 -18.25 12.47 12.42
N GLU A 248 -17.12 12.08 12.98
CA GLU A 248 -15.93 11.73 12.24
C GLU A 248 -15.48 10.33 12.69
N GLU A 249 -15.23 9.45 11.73
CA GLU A 249 -14.67 8.14 11.95
C GLU A 249 -13.31 8.06 11.27
N THR A 250 -12.36 7.38 11.91
CA THR A 250 -11.05 7.14 11.32
C THR A 250 -10.88 5.64 11.09
N LEU A 251 -10.75 5.25 9.82
CA LEU A 251 -10.40 3.90 9.44
C LEU A 251 -8.88 3.78 9.46
N THR A 252 -8.38 2.89 10.31
CA THR A 252 -6.95 2.64 10.49
C THR A 252 -6.54 1.32 9.84
N SER A 253 -5.26 1.02 9.85
CA SER A 253 -4.73 -0.28 9.42
C SER A 253 -5.45 -1.47 10.06
N HIS A 254 -5.86 -1.38 11.32
CA HIS A 254 -6.65 -2.42 11.99
C HIS A 254 -7.98 -2.69 11.27
N ASP A 255 -8.62 -1.63 10.79
CA ASP A 255 -9.89 -1.72 10.06
C ASP A 255 -9.73 -2.18 8.62
N LEU A 256 -8.60 -1.89 8.02
CA LEU A 256 -8.38 -1.99 6.58
C LEU A 256 -7.57 -3.22 6.16
N ALA A 257 -6.81 -3.82 7.07
CA ALA A 257 -5.90 -4.94 6.76
C ALA A 257 -6.61 -6.20 6.20
N SER A 258 -7.90 -6.39 6.52
CA SER A 258 -8.69 -7.50 5.97
C SER A 258 -9.38 -7.15 4.64
N ILE A 259 -9.24 -5.92 4.17
CA ILE A 259 -9.94 -5.39 2.99
C ILE A 259 -9.01 -5.27 1.80
N VAL A 260 -7.72 -5.03 2.05
CA VAL A 260 -6.72 -4.82 1.00
C VAL A 260 -5.67 -5.92 1.01
N ASP A 261 -5.21 -6.28 -0.18
CA ASP A 261 -4.14 -7.26 -0.36
C ASP A 261 -3.21 -6.80 -1.49
N LEU A 262 -2.03 -7.44 -1.57
CA LEU A 262 -1.06 -7.20 -2.61
C LEU A 262 -0.93 -8.46 -3.47
N ASP A 263 -1.28 -8.35 -4.74
CA ASP A 263 -1.09 -9.44 -5.70
C ASP A 263 0.41 -9.69 -5.97
N PRO A 264 0.78 -10.89 -6.45
CA PRO A 264 2.17 -11.24 -6.75
C PRO A 264 2.86 -10.31 -7.77
N ASP A 265 2.11 -9.61 -8.59
CA ASP A 265 2.62 -8.62 -9.54
C ASP A 265 2.83 -7.22 -8.93
N GLY A 266 2.53 -7.05 -7.63
CA GLY A 266 2.66 -5.80 -6.90
C GLY A 266 1.45 -4.87 -7.02
N THR A 267 0.32 -5.35 -7.53
CA THR A 267 -0.93 -4.57 -7.63
C THR A 267 -1.71 -4.66 -6.32
N VAL A 268 -2.15 -3.51 -5.80
CA VAL A 268 -3.06 -3.45 -4.64
C VAL A 268 -4.46 -3.83 -5.07
N THR A 269 -5.07 -4.78 -4.37
CA THR A 269 -6.43 -5.23 -4.60
C THR A 269 -7.31 -4.98 -3.38
N VAL A 270 -8.62 -4.82 -3.61
CA VAL A 270 -9.60 -4.52 -2.57
C VAL A 270 -10.69 -5.58 -2.60
N ASP A 271 -10.99 -6.19 -1.45
CA ASP A 271 -12.19 -7.03 -1.28
C ASP A 271 -13.43 -6.13 -1.21
N GLU A 272 -14.07 -5.96 -2.38
CA GLU A 272 -15.25 -5.11 -2.55
C GLU A 272 -16.41 -5.50 -1.64
N LYS A 273 -16.55 -6.78 -1.35
CA LYS A 273 -17.64 -7.27 -0.50
C LYS A 273 -17.40 -6.87 0.95
N VAL A 274 -16.21 -7.14 1.47
CA VAL A 274 -15.84 -6.81 2.86
C VAL A 274 -15.86 -5.30 3.06
N LEU A 275 -15.35 -4.53 2.09
CA LEU A 275 -15.41 -3.07 2.12
C LEU A 275 -16.86 -2.56 2.18
N SER A 276 -17.71 -3.02 1.28
CA SER A 276 -19.12 -2.59 1.22
C SER A 276 -19.90 -2.95 2.50
N GLU A 277 -19.67 -4.14 3.08
CA GLU A 277 -20.28 -4.55 4.36
C GLU A 277 -19.83 -3.64 5.51
N LYS A 278 -18.53 -3.30 5.57
CA LYS A 278 -18.00 -2.39 6.60
C LYS A 278 -18.56 -0.98 6.45
N VAL A 279 -18.55 -0.43 5.23
CA VAL A 279 -19.10 0.90 4.94
C VAL A 279 -20.59 0.96 5.24
N SER A 280 -21.36 -0.08 4.88
CA SER A 280 -22.79 -0.16 5.19
C SER A 280 -23.05 -0.07 6.69
N LYS A 281 -22.30 -0.84 7.48
CA LYS A 281 -22.42 -0.84 8.94
C LYS A 281 -22.03 0.50 9.54
N LEU A 282 -21.00 1.14 9.02
CA LEU A 282 -20.57 2.46 9.46
C LEU A 282 -21.63 3.52 9.17
N ALA A 283 -22.22 3.49 7.97
CA ALA A 283 -23.24 4.41 7.51
C ALA A 283 -24.55 4.35 8.32
N GLU A 284 -24.90 3.18 8.90
CA GLU A 284 -26.09 3.02 9.73
C GLU A 284 -26.14 4.01 10.90
N GLY A 285 -24.99 4.28 11.52
CA GLY A 285 -24.87 5.21 12.65
C GLY A 285 -25.21 6.66 12.31
N TYR A 286 -25.15 7.03 11.04
CA TYR A 286 -25.32 8.40 10.53
C TYR A 286 -26.59 8.58 9.69
N SER A 287 -27.41 7.55 9.61
CA SER A 287 -28.73 7.58 8.98
C SER A 287 -29.82 7.93 9.99
N LYS A 288 -30.95 8.51 9.53
CA LYS A 288 -32.07 8.88 10.39
C LYS A 288 -33.39 8.67 9.66
N GLN A 289 -34.30 7.92 10.26
CA GLN A 289 -35.62 7.69 9.71
C GLN A 289 -36.63 8.70 10.23
N ASP A 290 -37.72 8.90 9.48
CA ASP A 290 -38.87 9.76 9.82
C ASP A 290 -38.45 11.16 10.29
N ALA A 291 -37.44 11.74 9.66
CA ALA A 291 -36.95 13.08 9.99
C ALA A 291 -37.64 14.15 9.11
N PRO A 292 -37.75 15.40 9.60
CA PRO A 292 -38.18 16.50 8.77
C PRO A 292 -37.28 16.68 7.54
N PHE A 293 -37.87 17.09 6.41
CA PHE A 293 -37.07 17.47 5.24
C PHE A 293 -36.22 18.69 5.55
N LEU A 294 -34.92 18.57 5.35
CA LEU A 294 -33.95 19.64 5.51
C LEU A 294 -33.83 20.40 4.20
N PHE A 295 -34.32 21.61 4.22
CA PHE A 295 -34.34 22.49 3.07
C PHE A 295 -33.36 23.66 3.27
N ASP A 296 -32.46 23.84 2.31
CA ASP A 296 -31.59 25.03 2.29
C ASP A 296 -32.38 26.22 1.71
N SER A 297 -33.07 26.90 2.61
CA SER A 297 -33.86 28.07 2.28
C SER A 297 -32.95 29.22 1.86
N TRP A 298 -33.23 29.81 0.72
CA TRP A 298 -32.55 31.03 0.29
C TRP A 298 -32.60 32.16 1.34
N VAL A 299 -33.72 32.22 2.06
CA VAL A 299 -33.99 33.27 3.04
C VAL A 299 -33.39 32.94 4.40
N LYS A 300 -33.58 31.72 4.89
CA LYS A 300 -33.27 31.32 6.28
C LYS A 300 -32.03 30.45 6.42
N GLY A 301 -31.46 29.94 5.32
CA GLY A 301 -30.50 28.87 5.37
C GLY A 301 -31.16 27.54 5.73
N LEU A 302 -30.38 26.58 6.23
CA LEU A 302 -30.85 25.23 6.52
C LEU A 302 -32.06 25.24 7.48
N THR A 303 -33.20 24.75 7.02
CA THR A 303 -34.51 24.84 7.68
C THR A 303 -35.21 23.50 7.67
N GLU A 304 -35.83 23.14 8.80
CA GLU A 304 -36.69 21.92 8.92
C GLU A 304 -38.07 22.16 8.33
N ILE A 305 -38.47 21.40 7.34
CA ILE A 305 -39.80 21.37 6.78
C ILE A 305 -40.57 20.18 7.37
N ARG A 306 -41.26 20.41 8.47
CA ARG A 306 -41.83 19.35 9.32
C ARG A 306 -43.03 18.60 8.72
N PHE A 307 -43.71 19.16 7.73
CA PHE A 307 -44.83 18.50 7.05
C PHE A 307 -44.38 17.57 5.92
N ILE A 308 -43.06 17.54 5.63
CA ILE A 308 -42.42 16.58 4.74
C ILE A 308 -41.49 15.73 5.61
N THR A 309 -41.69 14.42 5.60
CA THR A 309 -40.81 13.50 6.32
C THR A 309 -40.00 12.67 5.35
N CYS A 310 -38.77 12.46 5.69
CA CYS A 310 -37.79 11.74 4.91
C CYS A 310 -37.07 10.66 5.73
N ASP A 311 -36.59 9.64 5.04
CA ASP A 311 -35.55 8.77 5.53
C ASP A 311 -34.19 9.25 5.01
N TYR A 312 -33.35 9.74 5.89
CA TYR A 312 -31.99 10.13 5.54
C TYR A 312 -31.06 8.92 5.60
N ARG A 313 -30.40 8.61 4.51
CA ARG A 313 -29.47 7.50 4.37
C ARG A 313 -28.21 7.97 3.69
N ILE A 314 -27.07 7.53 4.22
CA ILE A 314 -25.78 7.74 3.53
C ILE A 314 -25.78 6.95 2.23
N ASP A 315 -25.29 7.54 1.16
CA ASP A 315 -25.04 6.83 -0.10
C ASP A 315 -23.81 5.92 0.08
N VAL A 316 -24.10 4.67 0.47
CA VAL A 316 -23.09 3.64 0.72
C VAL A 316 -22.26 3.35 -0.53
N GLN A 317 -22.85 3.39 -1.71
CA GLN A 317 -22.15 3.10 -2.96
C GLN A 317 -21.11 4.20 -3.25
N SER A 318 -21.52 5.45 -3.16
CA SER A 318 -20.61 6.59 -3.34
C SER A 318 -19.50 6.61 -2.31
N LEU A 319 -19.83 6.40 -1.03
CA LEU A 319 -18.84 6.36 0.05
C LEU A 319 -17.86 5.19 -0.12
N THR A 320 -18.35 4.01 -0.51
CA THR A 320 -17.50 2.85 -0.79
C THR A 320 -16.49 3.15 -1.89
N GLU A 321 -16.91 3.78 -2.99
CA GLU A 321 -16.01 4.13 -4.09
C GLU A 321 -14.98 5.20 -3.70
N GLN A 322 -15.36 6.17 -2.88
CA GLN A 322 -14.42 7.16 -2.35
C GLN A 322 -13.33 6.50 -1.48
N ILE A 323 -13.73 5.62 -0.55
CA ILE A 323 -12.80 4.88 0.31
C ILE A 323 -11.94 3.94 -0.53
N ARG A 324 -12.53 3.21 -1.48
CA ARG A 324 -11.83 2.34 -2.41
C ARG A 324 -10.71 3.08 -3.16
N THR A 325 -10.99 4.28 -3.63
CA THR A 325 -9.99 5.11 -4.31
C THR A 325 -8.80 5.43 -3.41
N GLN A 326 -9.05 5.76 -2.14
CA GLN A 326 -7.97 5.98 -1.16
C GLN A 326 -7.17 4.70 -0.91
N LEU A 327 -7.84 3.55 -0.78
CA LEU A 327 -7.20 2.25 -0.58
C LEU A 327 -6.27 1.88 -1.74
N LEU A 328 -6.72 2.05 -2.99
CA LEU A 328 -5.91 1.73 -4.17
C LEU A 328 -4.67 2.62 -4.31
N THR A 329 -4.71 3.83 -3.79
CA THR A 329 -3.55 4.75 -3.80
C THR A 329 -2.64 4.56 -2.60
N MET A 330 -3.08 3.84 -1.57
CA MET A 330 -2.37 3.64 -0.29
C MET A 330 -1.90 4.97 0.33
N GLN A 331 -2.70 6.03 0.16
CA GLN A 331 -2.40 7.35 0.73
C GLN A 331 -3.41 7.71 1.82
N PRO A 332 -2.96 8.25 2.95
CA PRO A 332 -3.86 8.85 3.93
C PRO A 332 -4.74 9.91 3.29
N GLY A 333 -5.99 9.98 3.70
CA GLY A 333 -6.94 10.91 3.10
C GLY A 333 -8.17 11.15 3.94
N SER A 334 -9.06 11.99 3.41
CA SER A 334 -10.37 12.25 4.01
C SER A 334 -11.45 12.20 2.94
N VAL A 335 -12.61 11.70 3.33
CA VAL A 335 -13.83 11.66 2.53
C VAL A 335 -14.98 12.23 3.33
N SER A 336 -15.97 12.80 2.65
CA SER A 336 -17.18 13.33 3.28
C SER A 336 -18.41 12.64 2.69
N ALA A 337 -19.33 12.30 3.56
CA ALA A 337 -20.57 11.63 3.19
C ALA A 337 -21.76 12.33 3.86
N GLU A 338 -22.63 12.91 3.04
CA GLU A 338 -23.88 13.50 3.48
C GLU A 338 -25.03 12.52 3.23
N ALA A 339 -25.97 12.49 4.17
CA ALA A 339 -27.15 11.67 4.02
C ALA A 339 -28.13 12.30 3.00
N VAL A 340 -28.57 11.48 2.08
CA VAL A 340 -29.59 11.84 1.10
C VAL A 340 -30.98 11.55 1.68
N CYS A 341 -31.92 12.48 1.49
CA CYS A 341 -33.34 12.29 1.84
C CYS A 341 -34.00 11.35 0.83
N TYR A 342 -34.72 10.37 1.34
CA TYR A 342 -35.58 9.47 0.57
C TYR A 342 -37.02 9.63 1.00
N ASP A 343 -37.95 9.63 0.05
CA ASP A 343 -39.36 9.61 0.32
C ASP A 343 -39.83 8.23 0.87
N LYS A 344 -41.10 8.15 1.24
CA LYS A 344 -41.71 6.91 1.73
C LYS A 344 -41.74 5.76 0.72
N ASP A 345 -41.55 6.06 -0.57
CA ASP A 345 -41.47 5.06 -1.64
C ASP A 345 -39.99 4.63 -1.89
N GLY A 346 -39.03 5.17 -1.12
CA GLY A 346 -37.61 4.86 -1.19
C GLY A 346 -36.92 5.53 -2.38
N LYS A 347 -37.48 6.61 -2.91
CA LYS A 347 -36.85 7.39 -3.98
C LYS A 347 -36.12 8.61 -3.39
N PRO A 348 -34.96 9.01 -3.94
CA PRO A 348 -34.35 10.27 -3.56
C PRO A 348 -35.34 11.43 -3.72
N PHE A 349 -35.45 12.24 -2.68
CA PHE A 349 -36.36 13.38 -2.63
C PHE A 349 -35.56 14.68 -2.61
N SER A 350 -35.90 15.58 -3.51
CA SER A 350 -35.42 16.97 -3.54
C SER A 350 -36.43 17.84 -4.27
N LEU A 351 -36.33 19.15 -4.11
CA LEU A 351 -37.13 20.08 -4.90
C LEU A 351 -36.61 20.26 -6.33
N GLY A 352 -35.47 19.64 -6.64
CA GLY A 352 -34.75 19.84 -7.90
C GLY A 352 -34.06 21.21 -7.99
N ASP A 353 -33.56 21.50 -9.19
CA ASP A 353 -32.81 22.75 -9.47
C ASP A 353 -33.72 23.92 -9.81
N SER A 354 -35.03 23.69 -9.95
CA SER A 354 -35.99 24.73 -10.27
C SER A 354 -37.20 24.62 -9.34
N TYR A 355 -37.40 25.62 -8.48
CA TYR A 355 -38.51 25.66 -7.50
C TYR A 355 -38.83 27.08 -7.08
N ILE A 356 -40.00 27.27 -6.50
CA ILE A 356 -40.43 28.51 -5.85
C ILE A 356 -40.56 28.24 -4.35
N GLU A 357 -39.87 29.06 -3.55
CA GLU A 357 -40.01 29.12 -2.09
C GLU A 357 -40.91 30.29 -1.69
N VAL A 358 -41.88 30.04 -0.84
CA VAL A 358 -42.73 31.08 -0.21
C VAL A 358 -42.55 30.99 1.28
N ASP A 359 -41.78 31.90 1.85
CA ASP A 359 -41.54 32.02 3.28
C ASP A 359 -42.52 32.96 3.95
N PHE A 360 -43.42 32.39 4.71
CA PHE A 360 -44.45 33.15 5.41
C PHE A 360 -43.91 33.96 6.57
N ASP A 361 -42.88 33.51 7.25
CA ASP A 361 -42.33 34.23 8.41
C ASP A 361 -41.68 35.57 8.00
N ASN A 362 -41.00 35.56 6.85
CA ASN A 362 -40.33 36.72 6.30
C ASN A 362 -41.16 37.46 5.22
N GLN A 363 -42.31 36.88 4.80
CA GLN A 363 -43.12 37.40 3.71
C GLN A 363 -42.26 37.63 2.46
N GLN A 364 -41.49 36.64 2.11
CA GLN A 364 -40.63 36.65 0.93
C GLN A 364 -40.93 35.47 0.02
N MET A 365 -40.73 35.65 -1.26
CA MET A 365 -40.79 34.62 -2.25
C MET A 365 -39.51 34.61 -3.06
N THR A 366 -38.95 33.40 -3.21
CA THR A 366 -37.73 33.16 -3.97
C THR A 366 -38.08 32.22 -5.12
N PHE A 367 -37.59 32.52 -6.31
CA PHE A 367 -37.65 31.60 -7.45
C PHE A 367 -36.26 31.23 -7.89
N ILE A 368 -35.95 29.96 -7.79
CA ILE A 368 -34.74 29.34 -8.31
C ILE A 368 -35.09 28.66 -9.64
N LYS A 369 -34.32 28.89 -10.69
CA LYS A 369 -34.43 28.24 -11.98
C LYS A 369 -33.06 27.71 -12.38
N ASP A 370 -32.97 26.41 -12.69
CA ASP A 370 -31.73 25.73 -13.07
C ASP A 370 -30.58 26.01 -12.08
N GLY A 371 -30.85 25.90 -10.79
CA GLY A 371 -29.90 26.10 -9.69
C GLY A 371 -29.50 27.56 -9.44
N ARG A 372 -30.19 28.53 -10.06
CA ARG A 372 -29.83 29.96 -9.96
C ARG A 372 -30.99 30.78 -9.46
N LEU A 373 -30.69 31.77 -8.62
CA LEU A 373 -31.68 32.74 -8.18
C LEU A 373 -32.14 33.61 -9.34
N VAL A 374 -33.44 33.63 -9.60
CA VAL A 374 -34.08 34.49 -10.60
C VAL A 374 -34.82 35.64 -9.92
N VAL A 375 -35.60 35.33 -8.88
CA VAL A 375 -36.41 36.32 -8.14
C VAL A 375 -36.22 36.11 -6.65
N ASN A 376 -35.96 37.17 -5.91
CA ASN A 376 -36.20 37.26 -4.48
C ASN A 376 -36.98 38.55 -4.21
N THR A 377 -38.20 38.44 -3.71
CA THR A 377 -39.08 39.57 -3.59
C THR A 377 -39.92 39.52 -2.31
N ASN A 378 -40.27 40.67 -1.78
CA ASN A 378 -41.28 40.79 -0.73
C ASN A 378 -42.67 40.47 -1.31
N ILE A 379 -43.49 39.77 -0.53
CA ILE A 379 -44.87 39.37 -0.89
C ILE A 379 -45.85 39.73 0.21
N VAL A 380 -47.14 39.54 -0.06
CA VAL A 380 -48.18 39.56 0.98
C VAL A 380 -49.06 38.34 0.78
N THR A 381 -49.03 37.42 1.77
CA THR A 381 -49.84 36.21 1.78
C THR A 381 -51.23 36.46 2.34
N GLY A 382 -52.03 35.40 2.47
CA GLY A 382 -53.39 35.43 3.03
C GLY A 382 -53.45 35.97 4.45
N ALA A 383 -54.53 36.70 4.76
CA ALA A 383 -54.75 37.30 6.06
C ALA A 383 -54.98 36.26 7.16
N LEU A 384 -54.48 36.53 8.38
CA LEU A 384 -54.59 35.62 9.52
C LEU A 384 -56.02 35.46 10.07
N ASN A 385 -56.99 36.22 9.56
CA ASN A 385 -58.39 36.19 9.99
C ASN A 385 -59.25 35.09 9.34
N GLY A 386 -58.65 34.04 8.88
CA GLY A 386 -59.35 32.91 8.24
C GLY A 386 -59.03 32.74 6.74
N HIS A 387 -58.14 33.55 6.23
CA HIS A 387 -57.73 33.54 4.82
C HIS A 387 -56.24 33.17 4.63
N GLN A 388 -55.69 32.40 5.57
CA GLN A 388 -54.25 32.07 5.52
C GLN A 388 -53.92 31.28 4.25
N THR A 389 -52.80 31.62 3.61
CA THR A 389 -52.23 30.80 2.58
C THR A 389 -51.77 29.47 3.20
N PRO A 390 -52.15 28.31 2.64
CA PRO A 390 -51.83 27.02 3.24
C PRO A 390 -50.37 26.67 3.10
N THR A 391 -49.78 26.09 4.15
CA THR A 391 -48.45 25.44 4.07
C THR A 391 -48.54 24.18 3.23
N GLY A 392 -47.48 23.82 2.56
CA GLY A 392 -47.44 22.59 1.77
C GLY A 392 -46.38 22.63 0.68
N LEU A 393 -46.20 21.50 0.06
CA LEU A 393 -45.48 21.36 -1.19
C LEU A 393 -46.49 21.18 -2.30
N TYR A 394 -46.48 22.09 -3.22
CA TYR A 394 -47.40 22.18 -4.35
C TYR A 394 -46.60 22.24 -5.65
N GLU A 395 -47.32 22.36 -6.77
CA GLU A 395 -46.72 22.58 -8.09
C GLU A 395 -47.49 23.69 -8.80
N THR A 396 -46.80 24.45 -9.64
CA THR A 396 -47.46 25.39 -10.55
C THR A 396 -48.26 24.64 -11.59
N HIS A 397 -49.44 25.11 -11.88
CA HIS A 397 -50.28 24.60 -12.97
C HIS A 397 -51.18 25.73 -13.50
N GLY A 398 -51.39 25.77 -14.79
CA GLY A 398 -52.26 26.76 -15.41
C GLY A 398 -51.80 28.21 -15.23
N LYS A 399 -51.20 28.79 -16.24
CA LYS A 399 -50.83 30.21 -16.29
C LYS A 399 -51.81 30.99 -17.12
N GLU A 400 -52.32 32.09 -16.57
CA GLU A 400 -53.26 32.98 -17.25
C GLU A 400 -52.75 34.40 -17.24
N HIS A 401 -53.16 35.18 -18.23
CA HIS A 401 -52.79 36.59 -18.38
C HIS A 401 -54.06 37.42 -18.52
N ASP A 402 -54.06 38.66 -17.94
CA ASP A 402 -55.21 39.58 -17.97
C ASP A 402 -56.51 38.98 -17.40
N VAL A 403 -56.44 38.56 -16.14
CA VAL A 403 -57.54 37.81 -15.48
C VAL A 403 -58.25 38.67 -14.44
N TRP A 404 -59.55 38.50 -14.34
CA TRP A 404 -60.36 39.03 -13.24
C TRP A 404 -60.52 37.97 -12.17
N LEU A 405 -59.93 38.21 -10.99
CA LEU A 405 -60.14 37.38 -9.80
C LEU A 405 -61.39 37.87 -9.05
N LYS A 406 -62.32 36.95 -8.86
CA LYS A 406 -63.62 37.26 -8.21
C LYS A 406 -63.77 36.39 -6.97
N GLY A 407 -64.00 37.05 -5.81
CA GLY A 407 -64.50 36.42 -4.59
C GLY A 407 -65.88 36.94 -4.21
N ASP A 408 -66.32 36.63 -2.99
CA ASP A 408 -67.65 37.04 -2.49
C ASP A 408 -67.72 38.57 -2.27
N ASP A 409 -66.60 39.18 -1.91
CA ASP A 409 -66.49 40.59 -1.51
C ASP A 409 -65.44 41.39 -2.33
N TYR A 410 -64.81 40.77 -3.37
CA TYR A 410 -63.84 41.45 -4.22
C TYR A 410 -63.97 41.09 -5.70
N LEU A 411 -63.54 42.00 -6.53
CA LEU A 411 -63.31 41.81 -7.96
C LEU A 411 -62.09 42.64 -8.34
N VAL A 412 -60.98 41.94 -8.65
CA VAL A 412 -59.70 42.60 -8.93
C VAL A 412 -59.12 42.08 -10.24
N PHE A 413 -58.47 42.94 -10.98
CA PHE A 413 -57.79 42.60 -12.20
C PHE A 413 -56.32 42.33 -11.88
N VAL A 414 -55.78 41.22 -12.45
CA VAL A 414 -54.36 40.88 -12.38
C VAL A 414 -53.83 40.62 -13.80
N LYS A 415 -52.60 41.02 -14.04
CA LYS A 415 -51.96 40.78 -15.32
C LYS A 415 -51.44 39.34 -15.44
N TYR A 416 -50.95 38.81 -14.36
CA TYR A 416 -50.29 37.52 -14.31
C TYR A 416 -50.91 36.65 -13.22
N TRP A 417 -51.32 35.47 -13.58
CA TRP A 417 -51.82 34.44 -12.67
C TRP A 417 -51.11 33.14 -12.87
N VAL A 418 -50.67 32.48 -11.80
CA VAL A 418 -50.14 31.13 -11.78
C VAL A 418 -50.86 30.36 -10.69
N SER A 419 -51.60 29.33 -11.05
CA SER A 419 -52.30 28.44 -10.11
C SER A 419 -51.32 27.58 -9.33
N VAL A 420 -51.54 27.38 -8.02
CA VAL A 420 -50.68 26.58 -7.15
C VAL A 420 -51.49 25.62 -6.30
N VAL A 421 -52.52 26.06 -5.59
CA VAL A 421 -53.37 25.19 -4.77
C VAL A 421 -54.74 25.08 -5.42
N GLY A 422 -54.95 24.06 -6.25
CA GLY A 422 -56.10 24.02 -7.15
C GLY A 422 -56.17 25.31 -7.97
N ASP A 423 -57.37 25.62 -8.48
CA ASP A 423 -57.61 26.87 -9.22
C ASP A 423 -58.01 28.04 -8.31
N ILE A 424 -57.79 27.89 -6.99
CA ILE A 424 -58.32 28.85 -6.00
C ILE A 424 -57.20 29.76 -5.45
N ILE A 425 -56.02 29.21 -5.19
CA ILE A 425 -54.89 29.94 -4.63
C ILE A 425 -53.76 29.91 -5.62
N GLY A 426 -53.24 31.07 -5.96
CA GLY A 426 -52.15 31.24 -6.90
C GLY A 426 -51.23 32.37 -6.51
N LEU A 427 -50.20 32.48 -7.33
CA LEU A 427 -49.27 33.62 -7.34
C LEU A 427 -49.82 34.62 -8.36
N HIS A 428 -49.92 35.90 -8.01
CA HIS A 428 -50.36 36.92 -8.92
C HIS A 428 -49.83 38.29 -8.58
N ASP A 429 -49.77 39.18 -9.54
CA ASP A 429 -49.41 40.59 -9.31
C ASP A 429 -50.53 41.29 -8.50
N ALA A 430 -50.14 42.31 -7.72
CA ALA A 430 -51.06 43.08 -6.93
C ALA A 430 -50.78 44.60 -7.10
N SER A 431 -51.15 45.11 -8.27
CA SER A 431 -50.92 46.49 -8.67
C SER A 431 -51.59 47.55 -7.76
N TRP A 432 -52.59 47.14 -6.97
CA TRP A 432 -53.24 48.00 -5.95
C TRP A 432 -52.42 48.16 -4.67
N ARG A 433 -51.31 47.44 -4.51
CA ARG A 433 -50.43 47.52 -3.34
C ARG A 433 -49.17 48.31 -3.67
N SER A 434 -48.82 49.21 -2.75
CA SER A 434 -47.52 49.90 -2.79
C SER A 434 -46.50 49.32 -1.84
N ASN A 435 -46.95 48.42 -0.92
CA ASN A 435 -46.08 47.85 0.11
C ASN A 435 -46.26 46.32 0.16
N PHE A 436 -45.16 45.61 0.25
CA PHE A 436 -45.08 44.19 0.39
C PHE A 436 -44.11 43.83 1.54
N GLY A 437 -44.19 42.58 2.05
CA GLY A 437 -43.35 42.10 3.13
C GLY A 437 -43.88 42.46 4.53
N ALA A 438 -43.01 42.31 5.52
CA ALA A 438 -43.26 42.62 6.91
C ALA A 438 -44.60 42.02 7.45
N SER A 439 -45.32 42.74 8.28
CA SER A 439 -46.58 42.30 8.89
C SER A 439 -47.84 42.66 8.10
N PHE A 440 -47.75 43.08 6.85
CA PHE A 440 -48.92 43.52 6.07
C PHE A 440 -49.98 42.44 5.92
N TYR A 441 -49.58 41.14 5.91
CA TYR A 441 -50.49 40.03 5.84
C TYR A 441 -51.40 39.88 7.06
N VAL A 442 -51.00 40.38 8.22
CA VAL A 442 -51.77 40.24 9.47
C VAL A 442 -53.14 40.88 9.39
N TYR A 443 -53.23 42.11 8.87
CA TYR A 443 -54.46 42.88 8.80
C TYR A 443 -54.93 43.23 7.39
N GLY A 444 -54.04 43.19 6.44
CA GLY A 444 -54.27 43.54 5.06
C GLY A 444 -53.80 42.47 4.09
N GLY A 445 -53.78 41.23 4.52
CA GLY A 445 -53.47 40.07 3.69
C GLY A 445 -54.45 39.86 2.57
N SER A 446 -54.16 38.90 1.69
CA SER A 446 -55.06 38.46 0.64
C SER A 446 -56.13 37.46 1.18
N HIS A 447 -57.00 36.95 0.31
CA HIS A 447 -57.93 35.86 0.62
C HIS A 447 -57.29 34.46 0.45
N GLY A 448 -55.99 34.37 0.51
CA GLY A 448 -55.22 33.13 0.43
C GLY A 448 -54.16 33.11 -0.66
N CYS A 449 -54.29 33.93 -1.67
CA CYS A 449 -53.26 34.04 -2.73
C CYS A 449 -51.98 34.71 -2.26
N VAL A 450 -50.94 34.56 -3.02
CA VAL A 450 -49.66 35.27 -2.79
C VAL A 450 -49.60 36.49 -3.68
N ASN A 451 -49.82 37.67 -3.05
CA ASN A 451 -49.74 38.97 -3.71
C ASN A 451 -48.27 39.32 -3.91
N THR A 452 -47.88 39.53 -5.16
CA THR A 452 -46.50 39.72 -5.60
C THR A 452 -46.36 41.05 -6.31
N PRO A 453 -45.23 41.76 -6.22
CA PRO A 453 -44.94 42.91 -7.09
C PRO A 453 -45.01 42.50 -8.56
N GLU A 454 -45.63 43.40 -9.40
CA GLU A 454 -45.90 43.10 -10.82
C GLU A 454 -44.67 42.64 -11.58
N GLU A 455 -43.55 43.34 -11.38
CA GLU A 455 -42.27 43.04 -12.06
C GLU A 455 -41.75 41.65 -11.72
N ALA A 456 -41.83 41.22 -10.45
CA ALA A 456 -41.44 39.90 -10.01
C ALA A 456 -42.39 38.84 -10.55
N MET A 457 -43.70 39.12 -10.55
CA MET A 457 -44.69 38.19 -11.06
C MET A 457 -44.56 37.97 -12.57
N ALA A 458 -44.22 39.01 -13.29
CA ALA A 458 -43.93 38.90 -14.73
C ALA A 458 -42.80 37.92 -15.03
N LEU A 459 -41.72 37.95 -14.23
CA LEU A 459 -40.59 36.99 -14.37
C LEU A 459 -41.03 35.57 -14.03
N ILE A 460 -41.75 35.38 -12.90
CA ILE A 460 -42.24 34.08 -12.48
C ILE A 460 -43.20 33.49 -13.55
N TRP A 461 -44.13 34.31 -14.04
CA TRP A 461 -45.10 33.87 -15.06
C TRP A 461 -44.38 33.45 -16.36
N ASN A 462 -43.35 34.17 -16.77
CA ASN A 462 -42.60 33.83 -18.00
C ASN A 462 -41.74 32.55 -17.85
N LEU A 463 -41.17 32.31 -16.66
CA LEU A 463 -40.10 31.34 -16.46
C LEU A 463 -40.54 30.06 -15.73
N ALA A 464 -41.50 30.16 -14.83
CA ALA A 464 -42.03 28.96 -14.17
C ALA A 464 -42.78 28.10 -15.21
N GLU A 465 -42.48 26.83 -15.23
CA GLU A 465 -43.16 25.83 -16.06
C GLU A 465 -44.23 25.14 -15.25
N ASP A 466 -45.26 24.55 -15.90
CA ASP A 466 -46.22 23.70 -15.18
C ASP A 466 -45.48 22.55 -14.54
N GLY A 467 -45.77 22.25 -13.26
CA GLY A 467 -45.07 21.26 -12.47
C GLY A 467 -43.84 21.81 -11.73
N THR A 468 -43.52 23.12 -11.82
CA THR A 468 -42.50 23.72 -10.96
C THR A 468 -42.89 23.59 -9.48
N PRO A 469 -42.08 22.93 -8.62
CA PRO A 469 -42.38 22.80 -7.20
C PRO A 469 -42.50 24.15 -6.52
N VAL A 470 -43.54 24.28 -5.63
CA VAL A 470 -43.79 25.47 -4.82
C VAL A 470 -43.82 25.06 -3.36
N LEU A 471 -42.76 25.35 -2.62
CA LEU A 471 -42.69 25.09 -1.20
C LEU A 471 -43.20 26.29 -0.42
N MET A 472 -44.34 26.15 0.25
CA MET A 472 -44.95 27.16 1.10
C MET A 472 -44.80 26.79 2.56
N HIS A 473 -44.02 27.57 3.32
CA HIS A 473 -43.68 27.25 4.71
C HIS A 473 -43.58 28.48 5.62
N GLY A 474 -43.52 28.26 6.94
CA GLY A 474 -43.36 29.30 7.96
C GLY A 474 -44.57 29.43 8.90
N ALA A 475 -44.90 30.65 9.33
CA ALA A 475 -45.83 30.97 10.44
C ALA A 475 -47.17 30.25 10.38
N ASN A 476 -47.69 29.91 9.21
CA ASN A 476 -48.93 29.18 9.06
C ASN A 476 -48.86 27.71 9.51
N GLU A 477 -47.70 27.12 9.67
CA GLU A 477 -47.54 25.76 10.22
C GLU A 477 -48.07 25.62 11.66
N TRP A 478 -48.16 26.73 12.39
CA TRP A 478 -48.58 26.77 13.79
C TRP A 478 -50.08 26.93 13.96
N TYR A 479 -50.84 27.06 12.89
CA TYR A 479 -52.25 27.18 12.95
C TYR A 479 -52.92 25.80 12.96
N GLU A 480 -53.20 25.27 14.16
CA GLU A 480 -54.15 24.17 14.31
C GLU A 480 -55.57 24.74 14.39
N PRO A 481 -56.42 24.54 13.37
CA PRO A 481 -57.83 24.98 13.39
C PRO A 481 -58.62 24.36 14.55
N ALA A 482 -58.13 23.26 15.12
CA ALA A 482 -58.82 22.48 16.15
C ALA A 482 -58.87 23.17 17.53
N ASN A 483 -57.97 24.10 17.84
CA ASN A 483 -57.87 24.68 19.17
C ASN A 483 -58.33 26.12 19.30
N GLY A 484 -58.76 26.76 18.22
CA GLY A 484 -59.41 28.08 18.27
C GLY A 484 -58.56 29.25 18.83
N ASN A 485 -57.28 29.02 19.07
CA ASN A 485 -56.37 30.04 19.54
C ASN A 485 -55.41 30.42 18.40
N PRO A 486 -55.60 31.58 17.78
CA PRO A 486 -54.54 32.13 16.97
C PRO A 486 -53.33 32.31 17.89
N ARG A 487 -52.16 31.89 17.43
CA ARG A 487 -50.92 32.23 18.09
C ARG A 487 -51.01 33.73 18.44
N GLU A 488 -50.77 34.11 19.72
CA GLU A 488 -50.56 35.50 20.09
C GLU A 488 -49.30 35.99 19.37
N THR A 489 -49.43 36.34 18.12
CA THR A 489 -48.42 37.14 17.45
C THR A 489 -48.55 38.48 18.15
N LYS A 490 -47.54 38.82 18.97
CA LYS A 490 -47.38 40.20 19.45
C LYS A 490 -47.37 41.05 18.22
N ASP A 491 -48.46 41.77 18.03
CA ASP A 491 -48.79 42.60 16.89
C ASP A 491 -47.63 43.57 16.59
N PRO A 492 -46.84 43.38 15.53
CA PRO A 492 -45.78 44.31 15.20
C PRO A 492 -46.34 45.66 14.72
N ALA A 493 -47.61 45.74 14.27
CA ALA A 493 -48.22 46.95 13.80
C ALA A 493 -48.64 47.91 14.95
N ARG A 494 -48.66 47.46 16.22
CA ARG A 494 -48.94 48.30 17.39
C ARG A 494 -47.73 48.92 18.05
N GLY A 495 -46.64 49.18 17.30
CA GLY A 495 -45.49 49.97 17.78
C GLY A 495 -44.58 49.28 18.80
N THR A 496 -44.72 47.99 19.03
CA THR A 496 -43.70 47.21 19.70
C THR A 496 -42.76 46.69 18.64
N THR A 497 -41.63 47.36 18.46
CA THR A 497 -40.46 46.87 17.71
C THR A 497 -39.94 45.66 18.44
N SER A 498 -40.63 44.53 18.39
CA SER A 498 -40.04 43.24 18.63
C SER A 498 -39.11 43.03 17.46
N LYS A 499 -37.83 43.24 17.68
CA LYS A 499 -36.81 42.78 16.76
C LYS A 499 -37.10 41.28 16.54
N ILE A 500 -37.67 40.97 15.39
CA ILE A 500 -37.67 39.57 14.93
C ILE A 500 -36.20 39.20 14.91
N THR A 501 -35.77 38.29 15.76
CA THR A 501 -34.41 37.79 15.74
C THR A 501 -34.33 36.88 14.53
N VAL A 502 -33.84 37.47 13.45
CA VAL A 502 -33.62 36.72 12.19
C VAL A 502 -32.38 35.89 12.44
N PRO A 503 -32.38 34.60 12.13
CA PRO A 503 -31.19 33.76 12.23
C PRO A 503 -30.02 34.38 11.49
N ASN A 504 -28.82 34.19 12.03
CA ASN A 504 -27.62 34.73 11.41
C ASN A 504 -27.49 34.16 9.98
N GLY A 505 -27.36 35.06 8.99
CA GLY A 505 -27.31 34.68 7.58
C GLY A 505 -28.64 34.75 6.81
N THR A 506 -29.76 35.09 7.49
CA THR A 506 -31.04 35.32 6.82
C THR A 506 -30.98 36.52 5.88
N ARG A 507 -31.39 36.35 4.64
CA ARG A 507 -31.43 37.37 3.60
C ARG A 507 -32.83 38.00 3.59
N VAL A 508 -33.02 39.07 4.30
CA VAL A 508 -34.32 39.75 4.40
C VAL A 508 -34.28 41.09 3.68
N LEU A 509 -35.25 41.32 2.80
CA LEU A 509 -35.45 42.61 2.15
C LEU A 509 -36.00 43.64 3.12
N GLU A 510 -35.66 44.91 2.93
CA GLU A 510 -36.19 45.99 3.73
C GLU A 510 -37.72 46.02 3.65
N PRO A 511 -38.43 46.14 4.77
CA PRO A 511 -39.89 46.22 4.79
C PRO A 511 -40.40 47.33 3.89
N GLY A 512 -41.46 47.04 3.12
CA GLY A 512 -42.05 47.96 2.19
C GLY A 512 -41.36 48.07 0.83
N SER A 513 -40.26 47.34 0.62
CA SER A 513 -39.64 47.29 -0.71
C SER A 513 -40.55 46.56 -1.70
N SER A 514 -40.84 47.20 -2.80
CA SER A 514 -41.49 46.59 -3.96
C SER A 514 -40.46 46.23 -5.06
N ARG A 515 -39.19 46.25 -4.71
CA ARG A 515 -38.13 45.93 -5.65
C ARG A 515 -37.91 44.42 -5.75
N ILE A 516 -37.64 43.99 -6.96
CA ILE A 516 -37.05 42.70 -7.20
C ILE A 516 -35.58 42.82 -6.79
N GLU A 517 -35.12 41.94 -5.92
CA GLU A 517 -33.70 41.82 -5.64
C GLU A 517 -33.12 40.79 -6.60
N ILE A 518 -32.33 41.25 -7.57
CA ILE A 518 -31.61 40.41 -8.50
C ILE A 518 -30.15 40.37 -8.03
N GLN A 519 -29.64 39.19 -7.65
CA GLN A 519 -28.26 39.03 -7.24
C GLN A 519 -27.40 38.83 -8.51
N PRO A 520 -26.50 39.76 -8.87
CA PRO A 520 -25.78 39.71 -10.16
C PRO A 520 -24.95 38.46 -10.35
N ASP A 521 -24.39 37.90 -9.28
CA ASP A 521 -23.51 36.72 -9.33
C ASP A 521 -24.29 35.39 -9.32
N ASP A 522 -25.57 35.44 -8.88
CA ASP A 522 -26.43 34.24 -8.72
C ASP A 522 -27.55 34.21 -9.77
N VAL A 523 -27.67 35.21 -10.62
CA VAL A 523 -28.77 35.37 -11.58
C VAL A 523 -28.38 34.94 -12.96
N VAL A 524 -29.20 34.08 -13.58
CA VAL A 524 -29.14 33.88 -15.04
C VAL A 524 -29.55 35.18 -15.73
N PRO A 525 -28.76 35.78 -16.60
CA PRO A 525 -29.21 36.86 -17.46
C PRO A 525 -30.42 36.37 -18.24
N PHE A 526 -31.55 37.00 -17.98
CA PHE A 526 -32.80 36.60 -18.58
C PHE A 526 -33.30 37.68 -19.53
N ALA A 527 -33.47 37.30 -20.77
CA ALA A 527 -34.25 38.09 -21.71
C ALA A 527 -35.68 37.57 -21.72
N LEU A 528 -36.65 38.45 -21.50
CA LEU A 528 -38.04 38.12 -21.74
C LEU A 528 -38.19 37.50 -23.13
N PRO A 529 -38.99 36.44 -23.29
CA PRO A 529 -39.29 35.90 -24.62
C PRO A 529 -39.79 37.03 -25.49
N LYS A 530 -39.11 37.32 -26.60
CA LYS A 530 -39.65 38.19 -27.64
C LYS A 530 -40.85 37.49 -28.24
N GLU A 531 -41.87 38.24 -28.63
CA GLU A 531 -43.01 37.72 -29.34
C GLU A 531 -42.54 36.83 -30.51
N ALA A 532 -43.17 35.68 -30.70
CA ALA A 532 -42.80 34.69 -31.67
C ALA A 532 -42.64 35.30 -33.06
N GLY A 533 -41.39 35.45 -33.54
CA GLY A 533 -41.09 35.95 -34.86
C GLY A 533 -39.77 36.70 -35.03
N GLN A 534 -38.97 36.88 -34.01
CA GLN A 534 -37.66 37.56 -34.16
C GLN A 534 -36.52 36.66 -33.71
N ASP A 535 -35.81 36.11 -34.72
CA ASP A 535 -34.53 35.43 -34.55
C ASP A 535 -33.46 36.45 -34.12
N GLU A 536 -33.11 36.48 -32.84
CA GLU A 536 -31.87 37.13 -32.38
C GLU A 536 -31.16 36.22 -31.36
N ASP A 537 -29.83 36.17 -31.52
CA ASP A 537 -28.94 35.42 -30.64
C ASP A 537 -29.15 35.73 -29.15
N PRO A 538 -28.99 34.77 -28.23
CA PRO A 538 -29.11 34.98 -26.79
C PRO A 538 -28.13 36.09 -26.34
N PRO A 539 -28.54 36.94 -25.45
CA PRO A 539 -27.70 38.08 -25.00
C PRO A 539 -26.42 37.54 -24.37
N THR A 540 -25.30 38.05 -24.87
CA THR A 540 -24.00 37.90 -24.22
C THR A 540 -24.06 38.51 -22.83
N ASN A 541 -23.46 37.83 -21.87
CA ASN A 541 -23.36 38.19 -20.47
C ASN A 541 -22.87 39.65 -20.29
N THR A 542 -23.75 40.61 -20.29
CA THR A 542 -23.46 42.00 -19.92
C THR A 542 -24.36 42.37 -18.74
N THR A 543 -23.77 43.02 -17.79
CA THR A 543 -24.36 43.52 -16.53
C THR A 543 -25.47 44.55 -16.71
N ASP A 544 -26.30 44.43 -17.73
CA ASP A 544 -27.42 45.30 -17.92
C ASP A 544 -28.65 44.78 -17.17
N THR A 545 -29.04 45.54 -16.20
CA THR A 545 -30.24 45.40 -15.39
C THR A 545 -31.44 44.95 -16.21
N ALA A 546 -32.15 43.92 -15.73
CA ALA A 546 -33.44 43.57 -16.29
C ALA A 546 -34.29 44.83 -16.43
N LYS A 547 -34.65 45.19 -17.65
CA LYS A 547 -35.57 46.29 -17.87
C LYS A 547 -36.95 45.89 -17.38
N PRO A 548 -37.65 46.75 -16.68
CA PRO A 548 -39.04 46.45 -16.29
C PRO A 548 -39.87 46.17 -17.53
N VAL A 549 -40.68 45.14 -17.43
CA VAL A 549 -41.68 44.81 -18.43
C VAL A 549 -42.69 45.93 -18.43
N SER A 550 -42.79 46.66 -19.47
CA SER A 550 -43.76 47.71 -19.69
C SER A 550 -45.06 47.12 -20.21
#